data_c7e6e10a39ad9b89298d9ce54899b77a
#
_entry.id   c7e6e10a39ad9b89298d9ce54899b77a
#
_cell.length_a   1.000
_cell.length_b   1.000
_cell.length_c   1.000
_cell.angle_alpha   90.00
_cell.angle_beta   90.00
_cell.angle_gamma   90.00
#
_symmetry.space_group_name_H-M   'P 1'
#
loop_
_entity.id
_entity.type
_entity.pdbx_description
1 polymer ?
#
loop_
_entity_poly.entity_id
_entity_poly.type
_entity_poly.pdbx_seq_one_letter_code
_entity_poly.pdbx_strand_id
1 'polypeptide(L)'
;LLPILFISVIVPVSHSKVVVFDQVTTVQTPIKIRVLTRGGFFSEGGRMVDIYLDNNLLKKILTGGDGYGYLKYTSRGPGLKKITARSNTDSASGRILVLNDNEKAIIIDTEGAFKDTVFSDEFRESSQKAVTSLSENYKIIYLSRFLGKGITGIWLEKQNFPKSVILRWRGPKTLENLKKNSVQLHAIIGSSDVISAAKEQIEKRFSFEKTKDGKTVKDWDEILKLLQSPLSHPKRNDYSDEGE
;
A
#
# COMPACT_ATOMS: atom_id res chain seq x y z
N LEU A 1 7.91 16.21 -51.73
CA LEU A 1 7.41 15.46 -50.58
C LEU A 1 8.63 14.97 -49.78
N LEU A 2 8.91 15.62 -48.63
CA LEU A 2 9.96 15.23 -47.74
C LEU A 2 9.43 14.21 -46.73
N PRO A 3 10.07 13.06 -46.48
CA PRO A 3 9.58 12.11 -45.50
C PRO A 3 9.90 12.65 -44.09
N ILE A 4 8.89 12.78 -43.25
CA ILE A 4 9.05 13.10 -41.83
C ILE A 4 9.56 11.83 -41.12
N LEU A 5 10.82 11.86 -40.72
CA LEU A 5 11.43 10.79 -39.93
C LEU A 5 10.96 10.90 -38.48
N PHE A 6 10.06 10.02 -38.05
CA PHE A 6 9.68 9.88 -36.64
C PHE A 6 10.85 9.26 -35.86
N ILE A 7 11.63 10.06 -35.17
CA ILE A 7 12.61 9.58 -34.21
C ILE A 7 11.85 9.21 -32.92
N SER A 8 11.59 7.92 -32.73
CA SER A 8 11.10 7.38 -31.45
C SER A 8 12.24 7.53 -30.43
N VAL A 9 12.12 8.49 -29.53
CA VAL A 9 13.01 8.61 -28.38
C VAL A 9 12.68 7.46 -27.43
N ILE A 10 13.46 6.38 -27.50
CA ILE A 10 13.46 5.32 -26.50
C ILE A 10 14.11 5.92 -25.26
N VAL A 11 13.28 6.37 -24.32
CA VAL A 11 13.73 6.75 -22.98
C VAL A 11 14.22 5.47 -22.31
N PRO A 12 15.52 5.31 -22.00
CA PRO A 12 15.99 4.13 -21.31
C PRO A 12 15.34 4.10 -19.92
N VAL A 13 14.48 3.12 -19.66
CA VAL A 13 14.00 2.83 -18.33
C VAL A 13 15.21 2.38 -17.52
N SER A 14 15.78 3.29 -16.74
CA SER A 14 16.87 2.98 -15.82
C SER A 14 16.38 1.92 -14.85
N HIS A 15 16.77 0.68 -15.08
CA HIS A 15 16.52 -0.41 -14.13
C HIS A 15 17.45 -0.19 -12.94
N SER A 16 16.95 0.46 -11.89
CA SER A 16 17.69 0.60 -10.66
C SER A 16 18.19 -0.77 -10.20
N LYS A 17 19.48 -0.91 -10.03
CA LYS A 17 20.11 -2.13 -9.51
C LYS A 17 19.85 -2.33 -8.02
N VAL A 18 19.20 -1.37 -7.37
CA VAL A 18 18.74 -1.45 -5.98
C VAL A 18 17.22 -1.33 -5.92
N VAL A 19 16.57 -2.13 -5.09
CA VAL A 19 15.12 -2.06 -4.85
C VAL A 19 14.88 -1.93 -3.35
N VAL A 20 14.03 -0.98 -2.96
CA VAL A 20 13.56 -0.82 -1.57
C VAL A 20 12.07 -1.16 -1.52
N PHE A 21 11.72 -2.06 -0.61
CA PHE A 21 10.33 -2.48 -0.41
C PHE A 21 9.63 -1.57 0.60
N ASP A 22 8.42 -1.13 0.25
CA ASP A 22 7.57 -0.42 1.20
C ASP A 22 7.09 -1.36 2.30
N GLN A 23 6.88 -0.83 3.49
CA GLN A 23 6.48 -1.57 4.68
C GLN A 23 5.51 -0.78 5.54
N VAL A 24 4.79 -1.49 6.41
CA VAL A 24 3.88 -0.92 7.40
C VAL A 24 4.14 -1.55 8.75
N THR A 25 4.10 -0.75 9.79
CA THR A 25 4.25 -1.20 11.18
C THR A 25 3.55 -0.23 12.13
N THR A 26 3.50 -0.56 13.41
CA THR A 26 3.12 0.37 14.47
C THR A 26 4.35 0.89 15.22
N VAL A 27 4.16 1.94 16.00
CA VAL A 27 5.20 2.49 16.87
C VAL A 27 5.70 1.38 17.80
N GLN A 28 7.01 1.31 18.02
CA GLN A 28 7.71 0.32 18.83
C GLN A 28 7.65 -1.14 18.34
N THR A 29 6.88 -1.45 17.29
CA THR A 29 6.89 -2.78 16.67
C THR A 29 8.08 -2.93 15.72
N PRO A 30 8.99 -3.90 15.95
CA PRO A 30 10.18 -4.08 15.13
C PRO A 30 9.83 -4.70 13.77
N ILE A 31 10.43 -4.15 12.71
CA ILE A 31 10.38 -4.71 11.36
C ILE A 31 11.77 -4.96 10.79
N LYS A 32 11.84 -5.70 9.68
CA LYS A 32 13.05 -5.84 8.88
C LYS A 32 12.93 -5.01 7.61
N ILE A 33 13.60 -3.84 7.55
CA ILE A 33 13.74 -3.09 6.30
C ILE A 33 14.41 -4.03 5.30
N ARG A 34 13.77 -4.23 4.16
CA ARG A 34 14.22 -5.16 3.12
C ARG A 34 14.66 -4.38 1.89
N VAL A 35 15.85 -4.68 1.40
CA VAL A 35 16.39 -4.21 0.14
C VAL A 35 16.78 -5.39 -0.75
N LEU A 36 16.86 -5.17 -2.05
CA LEU A 36 17.33 -6.15 -3.02
C LEU A 36 18.31 -5.46 -3.96
N THR A 37 19.47 -6.06 -4.17
CA THR A 37 20.44 -5.64 -5.19
C THR A 37 20.35 -6.56 -6.40
N ARG A 38 20.48 -5.98 -7.60
CA ARG A 38 20.38 -6.68 -8.88
C ARG A 38 21.58 -6.36 -9.76
N GLY A 39 22.07 -7.38 -10.49
CA GLY A 39 23.03 -7.27 -11.57
C GLY A 39 22.29 -7.45 -12.90
N GLY A 40 21.75 -6.35 -13.48
CA GLY A 40 20.87 -6.46 -14.63
C GLY A 40 19.52 -7.09 -14.29
N PHE A 41 19.22 -8.25 -14.88
CA PHE A 41 17.93 -8.93 -14.69
C PHE A 41 17.87 -9.83 -13.45
N PHE A 42 19.04 -10.24 -12.92
CA PHE A 42 19.12 -11.19 -11.80
C PHE A 42 19.43 -10.48 -10.48
N SER A 43 19.12 -11.12 -9.37
CA SER A 43 19.60 -10.68 -8.07
C SER A 43 21.12 -10.87 -7.97
N GLU A 44 21.80 -9.93 -7.33
CA GLU A 44 23.26 -9.92 -7.14
C GLU A 44 23.59 -9.71 -5.66
N GLY A 45 24.20 -10.70 -5.05
CA GLY A 45 24.59 -10.67 -3.65
C GLY A 45 25.98 -10.07 -3.39
N GLY A 46 26.33 -9.99 -2.10
CA GLY A 46 27.65 -9.51 -1.68
C GLY A 46 27.86 -7.99 -1.88
N ARG A 47 26.78 -7.23 -2.06
CA ARG A 47 26.88 -5.76 -2.25
C ARG A 47 26.69 -5.01 -0.95
N MET A 48 27.54 -4.02 -0.71
CA MET A 48 27.37 -3.09 0.39
C MET A 48 26.25 -2.11 0.05
N VAL A 49 25.31 -1.90 0.99
CA VAL A 49 24.17 -1.00 0.82
C VAL A 49 24.11 -0.04 2.02
N ASP A 50 24.13 1.24 1.75
CA ASP A 50 23.90 2.30 2.72
C ASP A 50 22.39 2.57 2.81
N ILE A 51 21.82 2.41 4.01
CA ILE A 51 20.38 2.66 4.27
C ILE A 51 20.22 3.97 5.01
N TYR A 52 19.41 4.86 4.45
CA TYR A 52 19.05 6.15 5.01
C TYR A 52 17.58 6.17 5.39
N LEU A 53 17.28 6.82 6.51
CA LEU A 53 15.94 7.16 6.96
C LEU A 53 15.81 8.67 6.98
N ASP A 54 14.86 9.22 6.23
CA ASP A 54 14.63 10.66 6.12
C ASP A 54 15.92 11.46 5.89
N ASN A 55 16.76 10.96 4.96
CA ASN A 55 18.09 11.44 4.57
C ASN A 55 19.25 11.25 5.59
N ASN A 56 19.00 10.72 6.78
CA ASN A 56 20.03 10.40 7.76
C ASN A 56 20.51 8.96 7.56
N LEU A 57 21.82 8.74 7.55
CA LEU A 57 22.40 7.40 7.45
C LEU A 57 22.00 6.57 8.69
N LEU A 58 21.23 5.51 8.45
CA LEU A 58 20.77 4.62 9.51
C LEU A 58 21.78 3.50 9.76
N LYS A 59 22.23 2.83 8.68
CA LYS A 59 23.22 1.75 8.74
C LYS A 59 23.72 1.37 7.35
N LYS A 60 24.92 0.76 7.32
CA LYS A 60 25.46 0.00 6.17
C LYS A 60 25.21 -1.48 6.40
N ILE A 61 24.75 -2.19 5.37
CA ILE A 61 24.52 -3.64 5.41
C ILE A 61 25.12 -4.31 4.19
N LEU A 62 25.43 -5.60 4.31
CA LEU A 62 25.83 -6.45 3.20
C LEU A 62 24.63 -7.29 2.74
N THR A 63 24.39 -7.40 1.42
CA THR A 63 23.36 -8.31 0.89
C THR A 63 23.85 -9.75 0.85
N GLY A 64 22.96 -10.69 1.12
CA GLY A 64 23.24 -12.13 1.01
C GLY A 64 23.45 -12.56 -0.44
N GLY A 65 23.82 -13.84 -0.66
CA GLY A 65 24.03 -14.40 -1.99
C GLY A 65 22.80 -14.33 -2.90
N ASP A 66 21.60 -14.25 -2.30
CA ASP A 66 20.31 -14.05 -2.99
C ASP A 66 20.01 -12.59 -3.34
N GLY A 67 20.94 -11.68 -3.08
CA GLY A 67 20.82 -10.25 -3.31
C GLY A 67 19.98 -9.52 -2.25
N TYR A 68 19.36 -10.19 -1.29
CA TYR A 68 18.57 -9.53 -0.25
C TYR A 68 19.44 -9.04 0.90
N GLY A 69 19.13 -7.84 1.37
CA GLY A 69 19.67 -7.27 2.61
C GLY A 69 18.56 -6.91 3.57
N TYR A 70 18.81 -7.10 4.87
CA TYR A 70 17.84 -6.87 5.93
C TYR A 70 18.44 -6.02 7.04
N LEU A 71 17.69 -5.00 7.48
CA LEU A 71 18.04 -4.19 8.64
C LEU A 71 16.88 -4.21 9.63
N LYS A 72 17.12 -4.68 10.85
CA LYS A 72 16.13 -4.55 11.93
C LYS A 72 15.97 -3.07 12.31
N TYR A 73 14.73 -2.62 12.32
CA TYR A 73 14.37 -1.24 12.60
C TYR A 73 13.13 -1.20 13.49
N THR A 74 13.14 -0.28 14.48
CA THR A 74 12.00 -0.01 15.34
C THR A 74 11.78 1.50 15.35
N SER A 75 10.59 1.95 14.96
CA SER A 75 10.26 3.37 14.95
C SER A 75 9.82 3.85 16.33
N ARG A 76 10.28 5.04 16.71
CA ARG A 76 9.89 5.71 17.97
C ARG A 76 8.68 6.64 17.81
N GLY A 77 8.27 6.92 16.59
CA GLY A 77 7.14 7.82 16.34
C GLY A 77 6.42 7.49 15.04
N PRO A 78 5.12 7.85 14.94
CA PRO A 78 4.28 7.56 13.79
C PRO A 78 4.64 8.41 12.57
N GLY A 79 4.00 8.13 11.46
CA GLY A 79 4.08 8.87 10.21
C GLY A 79 4.69 8.11 9.06
N LEU A 80 4.69 8.74 7.89
CA LEU A 80 5.26 8.20 6.67
C LEU A 80 6.74 8.58 6.58
N LYS A 81 7.63 7.59 6.66
CA LYS A 81 9.09 7.77 6.64
C LYS A 81 9.66 7.35 5.29
N LYS A 82 10.61 8.13 4.76
CA LYS A 82 11.31 7.81 3.52
C LYS A 82 12.53 6.95 3.82
N ILE A 83 12.62 5.79 3.17
CA ILE A 83 13.83 4.95 3.16
C ILE A 83 14.54 5.16 1.83
N THR A 84 15.83 5.42 1.86
CA THR A 84 16.68 5.42 0.67
C THR A 84 17.79 4.39 0.86
N ALA A 85 17.99 3.54 -0.13
CA ALA A 85 19.10 2.61 -0.19
C ALA A 85 20.04 3.01 -1.33
N ARG A 86 21.34 3.06 -1.04
CA ARG A 86 22.39 3.37 -2.02
C ARG A 86 23.41 2.24 -2.06
N SER A 87 23.79 1.81 -3.25
CA SER A 87 24.87 0.84 -3.46
C SER A 87 25.68 1.25 -4.69
N ASN A 88 26.93 1.60 -4.49
CA ASN A 88 27.77 2.26 -5.51
C ASN A 88 27.07 3.52 -6.06
N THR A 89 26.86 3.58 -7.38
CA THR A 89 26.16 4.68 -8.06
C THR A 89 24.65 4.55 -8.07
N ASP A 90 24.13 3.38 -7.67
CA ASP A 90 22.70 3.09 -7.72
C ASP A 90 21.98 3.54 -6.46
N SER A 91 20.77 4.05 -6.62
CA SER A 91 19.91 4.47 -5.50
C SER A 91 18.45 4.15 -5.76
N ALA A 92 17.74 3.76 -4.71
CA ALA A 92 16.30 3.58 -4.77
C ALA A 92 15.64 4.04 -3.46
N SER A 93 14.37 4.41 -3.55
CA SER A 93 13.61 4.82 -2.38
C SER A 93 12.38 3.97 -2.15
N GLY A 94 12.02 3.83 -0.89
CA GLY A 94 10.80 3.22 -0.39
C GLY A 94 10.21 4.04 0.74
N ARG A 95 9.13 3.53 1.33
CA ARG A 95 8.45 4.18 2.46
C ARG A 95 8.16 3.17 3.56
N ILE A 96 8.17 3.65 4.79
CA ILE A 96 7.62 2.93 5.95
C ILE A 96 6.47 3.78 6.48
N LEU A 97 5.28 3.23 6.49
CA LEU A 97 4.15 3.81 7.19
C LEU A 97 4.13 3.28 8.62
N VAL A 98 4.29 4.15 9.58
CA VAL A 98 4.26 3.83 11.01
C VAL A 98 2.97 4.37 11.60
N LEU A 99 2.13 3.50 12.14
CA LEU A 99 0.87 3.85 12.77
C LEU A 99 1.04 3.93 14.30
N ASN A 100 0.22 4.76 14.95
CA ASN A 100 -0.04 4.59 16.38
C ASN A 100 -0.93 3.37 16.63
N ASP A 101 -0.94 2.86 17.84
CA ASP A 101 -1.69 1.65 18.20
C ASP A 101 -3.22 1.82 18.04
N ASN A 102 -3.74 3.03 18.14
CA ASN A 102 -5.16 3.35 17.95
C ASN A 102 -5.52 3.74 16.51
N GLU A 103 -4.56 3.87 15.62
CA GLU A 103 -4.82 4.23 14.22
C GLU A 103 -5.24 2.99 13.43
N LYS A 104 -6.30 3.16 12.63
CA LYS A 104 -6.84 2.12 11.76
C LYS A 104 -6.42 2.34 10.32
N ALA A 105 -6.15 1.26 9.59
CA ALA A 105 -5.78 1.31 8.20
C ALA A 105 -6.92 0.83 7.27
N ILE A 106 -7.06 1.52 6.14
CA ILE A 106 -7.86 1.08 5.00
C ILE A 106 -6.91 0.64 3.89
N ILE A 107 -7.17 -0.55 3.37
CA ILE A 107 -6.40 -1.12 2.27
C ILE A 107 -7.16 -0.88 0.97
N ILE A 108 -6.46 -0.41 -0.06
CA ILE A 108 -7.04 -0.13 -1.38
C ILE A 108 -6.25 -0.87 -2.45
N ASP A 109 -6.88 -1.85 -3.10
CA ASP A 109 -6.36 -2.49 -4.31
C ASP A 109 -6.49 -1.52 -5.48
N THR A 110 -5.36 -0.95 -5.90
CA THR A 110 -5.35 0.16 -6.87
C THR A 110 -5.93 -0.22 -8.23
N GLU A 111 -5.69 -1.44 -8.68
CA GLU A 111 -6.19 -1.90 -9.97
C GLU A 111 -7.70 -2.23 -9.92
N GLY A 112 -8.20 -2.78 -8.80
CA GLY A 112 -9.61 -3.15 -8.67
C GLY A 112 -10.51 -2.03 -8.15
N ALA A 113 -9.96 -1.09 -7.38
CA ALA A 113 -10.74 -0.03 -6.75
C ALA A 113 -10.83 1.26 -7.60
N PHE A 114 -9.78 1.60 -8.35
CA PHE A 114 -9.72 2.88 -9.05
C PHE A 114 -10.09 2.82 -10.52
N LYS A 115 -10.08 1.65 -11.13
CA LYS A 115 -10.32 1.47 -12.55
C LYS A 115 -11.36 0.41 -12.81
N ASP A 116 -12.09 0.56 -13.91
CA ASP A 116 -13.03 -0.46 -14.38
C ASP A 116 -12.31 -1.66 -14.97
N THR A 117 -11.18 -1.42 -15.63
CA THR A 117 -10.26 -2.44 -16.10
C THR A 117 -8.82 -2.01 -15.85
N VAL A 118 -7.89 -2.97 -15.74
CA VAL A 118 -6.45 -2.70 -15.51
C VAL A 118 -5.86 -1.79 -16.60
N PHE A 119 -6.42 -1.84 -17.81
CA PHE A 119 -5.95 -1.09 -18.98
C PHE A 119 -6.71 0.23 -19.20
N SER A 120 -7.73 0.54 -18.40
CA SER A 120 -8.43 1.82 -18.51
C SER A 120 -7.49 2.96 -18.12
N ASP A 121 -7.51 4.05 -18.90
CA ASP A 121 -6.82 5.29 -18.54
C ASP A 121 -7.67 6.18 -17.62
N GLU A 122 -8.97 5.90 -17.52
CA GLU A 122 -9.90 6.64 -16.70
C GLU A 122 -9.99 6.04 -15.29
N PHE A 123 -10.02 6.92 -14.31
CA PHE A 123 -10.25 6.59 -12.91
C PHE A 123 -11.76 6.64 -12.63
N ARG A 124 -12.22 5.79 -11.72
CA ARG A 124 -13.58 5.88 -11.21
C ARG A 124 -13.83 7.26 -10.64
N GLU A 125 -14.95 7.83 -11.02
CA GLU A 125 -15.37 9.15 -10.56
C GLU A 125 -15.33 9.24 -9.01
N SER A 126 -15.02 10.42 -8.49
CA SER A 126 -14.93 10.71 -7.06
C SER A 126 -13.87 9.90 -6.27
N SER A 127 -13.14 8.95 -6.90
CA SER A 127 -12.18 8.09 -6.19
C SER A 127 -11.11 8.87 -5.43
N GLN A 128 -10.49 9.87 -6.07
CA GLN A 128 -9.45 10.69 -5.46
C GLN A 128 -10.00 11.49 -4.27
N LYS A 129 -11.16 12.13 -4.43
CA LYS A 129 -11.83 12.91 -3.37
C LYS A 129 -12.20 12.02 -2.19
N ALA A 130 -12.75 10.83 -2.47
CA ALA A 130 -13.14 9.88 -1.45
C ALA A 130 -11.94 9.38 -0.64
N VAL A 131 -10.84 8.99 -1.30
CA VAL A 131 -9.63 8.53 -0.62
C VAL A 131 -8.98 9.65 0.19
N THR A 132 -9.01 10.89 -0.30
CA THR A 132 -8.54 12.05 0.45
C THR A 132 -9.33 12.23 1.75
N SER A 133 -10.66 12.20 1.67
CA SER A 133 -11.53 12.29 2.86
C SER A 133 -11.31 11.12 3.83
N LEU A 134 -11.17 9.89 3.33
CA LEU A 134 -10.85 8.74 4.18
C LEU A 134 -9.48 8.88 4.86
N SER A 135 -8.51 9.52 4.22
CA SER A 135 -7.16 9.70 4.76
C SER A 135 -7.09 10.65 5.97
N GLU A 136 -8.14 11.43 6.23
CA GLU A 136 -8.26 12.29 7.40
C GLU A 136 -8.42 11.46 8.70
N ASN A 137 -9.13 10.34 8.61
CA ASN A 137 -9.47 9.50 9.76
C ASN A 137 -8.77 8.12 9.75
N TYR A 138 -8.24 7.70 8.61
CA TYR A 138 -7.64 6.38 8.42
C TYR A 138 -6.29 6.47 7.73
N LYS A 139 -5.39 5.55 8.03
CA LYS A 139 -4.14 5.40 7.27
C LYS A 139 -4.41 4.58 6.00
N ILE A 140 -4.07 5.13 4.86
CA ILE A 140 -4.28 4.47 3.58
C ILE A 140 -3.07 3.58 3.26
N ILE A 141 -3.34 2.34 2.84
CA ILE A 141 -2.34 1.38 2.34
C ILE A 141 -2.77 0.97 0.94
N TYR A 142 -1.95 1.30 -0.07
CA TYR A 142 -2.22 0.86 -1.43
C TYR A 142 -1.66 -0.53 -1.67
N LEU A 143 -2.41 -1.34 -2.41
CA LEU A 143 -1.95 -2.61 -2.96
C LEU A 143 -1.78 -2.48 -4.46
N SER A 144 -0.70 -3.04 -5.00
CA SER A 144 -0.52 -3.25 -6.43
C SER A 144 -0.41 -4.74 -6.73
N ARG A 145 -1.22 -5.21 -7.66
CA ARG A 145 -1.29 -6.61 -8.08
C ARG A 145 -0.37 -6.88 -9.26
N PHE A 146 -0.51 -6.13 -10.33
CA PHE A 146 0.11 -6.38 -11.63
C PHE A 146 1.12 -5.30 -12.02
N LEU A 147 0.79 -4.02 -11.86
CA LEU A 147 1.59 -2.89 -12.35
C LEU A 147 2.88 -2.67 -11.58
N GLY A 148 2.92 -3.10 -10.31
CA GLY A 148 4.06 -2.90 -9.43
C GLY A 148 4.18 -1.47 -8.90
N LYS A 149 5.00 -1.33 -7.85
CA LYS A 149 5.15 -0.08 -7.09
C LYS A 149 5.49 1.14 -7.95
N GLY A 150 6.38 0.99 -8.93
CA GLY A 150 6.88 2.12 -9.74
C GLY A 150 5.74 2.76 -10.55
N ILE A 151 5.06 1.97 -11.35
CA ILE A 151 3.95 2.43 -12.20
C ILE A 151 2.79 2.93 -11.34
N THR A 152 2.40 2.16 -10.33
CA THR A 152 1.34 2.55 -9.39
C THR A 152 1.66 3.87 -8.68
N GLY A 153 2.94 4.09 -8.29
CA GLY A 153 3.36 5.32 -7.63
C GLY A 153 3.24 6.55 -8.53
N ILE A 154 3.70 6.46 -9.79
CA ILE A 154 3.55 7.52 -10.79
C ILE A 154 2.07 7.85 -11.01
N TRP A 155 1.26 6.83 -11.08
CA TRP A 155 -0.17 6.91 -11.25
C TRP A 155 -0.89 7.69 -10.14
N LEU A 156 -0.66 7.26 -8.89
CA LEU A 156 -1.23 7.89 -7.70
C LEU A 156 -0.78 9.34 -7.57
N GLU A 157 0.49 9.63 -7.88
CA GLU A 157 1.04 10.99 -7.82
C GLU A 157 0.43 11.90 -8.89
N LYS A 158 0.31 11.43 -10.13
CA LYS A 158 -0.31 12.18 -11.24
C LYS A 158 -1.77 12.56 -10.95
N GLN A 159 -2.48 11.73 -10.21
CA GLN A 159 -3.88 11.92 -9.84
C GLN A 159 -4.06 12.56 -8.45
N ASN A 160 -2.98 13.04 -7.83
CA ASN A 160 -2.99 13.71 -6.51
C ASN A 160 -3.62 12.87 -5.38
N PHE A 161 -3.48 11.54 -5.42
CA PHE A 161 -3.89 10.70 -4.29
C PHE A 161 -2.99 10.91 -3.05
N PRO A 162 -3.51 10.73 -1.82
CA PRO A 162 -2.72 10.83 -0.60
C PRO A 162 -1.46 9.97 -0.66
N LYS A 163 -0.30 10.56 -0.31
CA LYS A 163 0.97 9.83 -0.29
C LYS A 163 0.96 8.76 0.79
N SER A 164 1.29 7.51 0.40
CA SER A 164 1.41 6.39 1.32
C SER A 164 2.33 5.30 0.75
N VAL A 165 2.33 4.15 1.40
CA VAL A 165 3.03 2.93 0.97
C VAL A 165 2.26 2.22 -0.13
N ILE A 166 3.00 1.54 -1.01
CA ILE A 166 2.45 0.68 -2.06
C ILE A 166 3.01 -0.72 -1.85
N LEU A 167 2.17 -1.62 -1.34
CA LEU A 167 2.55 -3.00 -1.10
C LEU A 167 2.22 -3.87 -2.30
N ARG A 168 3.09 -4.82 -2.62
CA ARG A 168 2.77 -5.84 -3.60
C ARG A 168 1.80 -6.84 -3.01
N TRP A 169 0.68 -7.07 -3.70
CA TRP A 169 -0.27 -8.11 -3.33
C TRP A 169 0.33 -9.53 -3.49
N ARG A 170 0.24 -10.33 -2.47
CA ARG A 170 0.72 -11.72 -2.42
C ARG A 170 -0.34 -12.64 -1.80
N GLY A 171 -1.61 -12.34 -2.06
CA GLY A 171 -2.72 -13.05 -1.45
C GLY A 171 -2.85 -12.75 0.06
N PRO A 172 -3.50 -13.64 0.82
CA PRO A 172 -3.74 -13.47 2.26
C PRO A 172 -2.47 -13.17 3.08
N LYS A 173 -1.30 -13.67 2.64
CA LYS A 173 -0.01 -13.44 3.30
C LYS A 173 0.35 -11.96 3.45
N THR A 174 -0.14 -11.09 2.54
CA THR A 174 0.07 -9.64 2.67
C THR A 174 -0.63 -9.11 3.91
N LEU A 175 -1.87 -9.53 4.14
CA LEU A 175 -2.67 -9.11 5.30
C LEU A 175 -2.15 -9.72 6.62
N GLU A 176 -1.73 -10.98 6.59
CA GLU A 176 -1.08 -11.65 7.74
C GLU A 176 0.16 -10.90 8.18
N ASN A 177 0.99 -10.44 7.23
CA ASN A 177 2.19 -9.66 7.55
C ASN A 177 1.85 -8.31 8.18
N LEU A 178 0.78 -7.63 7.73
CA LEU A 178 0.30 -6.40 8.35
C LEU A 178 -0.16 -6.64 9.78
N LYS A 179 -0.93 -7.71 10.03
CA LYS A 179 -1.36 -8.10 11.38
C LYS A 179 -0.18 -8.47 12.30
N LYS A 180 0.83 -9.19 11.79
CA LYS A 180 2.07 -9.49 12.54
C LYS A 180 2.83 -8.22 12.94
N ASN A 181 2.70 -7.15 12.18
CA ASN A 181 3.27 -5.85 12.50
C ASN A 181 2.30 -4.97 13.32
N SER A 182 1.30 -5.58 13.97
CA SER A 182 0.30 -4.96 14.86
C SER A 182 -0.61 -3.93 14.17
N VAL A 183 -0.73 -3.96 12.84
CA VAL A 183 -1.57 -3.02 12.08
C VAL A 183 -3.03 -3.37 12.23
N GLN A 184 -3.85 -2.44 12.71
CA GLN A 184 -5.30 -2.57 12.81
C GLN A 184 -5.94 -2.35 11.42
N LEU A 185 -6.40 -3.43 10.80
CA LEU A 185 -7.05 -3.41 9.49
C LEU A 185 -8.55 -3.14 9.65
N HIS A 186 -9.02 -1.99 9.19
CA HIS A 186 -10.43 -1.56 9.33
C HIS A 186 -11.30 -1.98 8.15
N ALA A 187 -10.80 -1.75 6.93
CA ALA A 187 -11.52 -2.05 5.71
C ALA A 187 -10.57 -2.38 4.56
N ILE A 188 -11.09 -3.07 3.56
CA ILE A 188 -10.42 -3.30 2.28
C ILE A 188 -11.38 -3.00 1.14
N ILE A 189 -10.88 -2.32 0.10
CA ILE A 189 -11.61 -1.93 -1.10
C ILE A 189 -10.82 -2.49 -2.29
N GLY A 190 -11.46 -3.28 -3.16
CA GLY A 190 -10.74 -3.90 -4.28
C GLY A 190 -11.58 -4.81 -5.15
N SER A 191 -10.90 -5.55 -6.02
CA SER A 191 -11.49 -6.57 -6.87
C SER A 191 -12.06 -7.72 -6.07
N SER A 192 -12.98 -8.47 -6.66
CA SER A 192 -13.63 -9.61 -6.02
C SER A 192 -12.64 -10.65 -5.47
N ASP A 193 -11.54 -10.91 -6.18
CA ASP A 193 -10.49 -11.84 -5.74
C ASP A 193 -9.77 -11.37 -4.46
N VAL A 194 -9.45 -10.07 -4.39
CA VAL A 194 -8.81 -9.48 -3.21
C VAL A 194 -9.77 -9.50 -2.01
N ILE A 195 -11.04 -9.23 -2.26
CA ILE A 195 -12.10 -9.28 -1.24
C ILE A 195 -12.28 -10.69 -0.68
N SER A 196 -12.35 -11.70 -1.56
CA SER A 196 -12.44 -13.11 -1.16
C SER A 196 -11.24 -13.56 -0.35
N ALA A 197 -10.04 -13.17 -0.76
CA ALA A 197 -8.81 -13.49 -0.03
C ALA A 197 -8.70 -12.81 1.35
N ALA A 198 -9.45 -11.73 1.58
CA ALA A 198 -9.45 -10.96 2.82
C ALA A 198 -10.54 -11.40 3.81
N LYS A 199 -11.43 -12.33 3.46
CA LYS A 199 -12.67 -12.65 4.21
C LYS A 199 -12.44 -13.02 5.68
N GLU A 200 -11.39 -13.77 5.97
CA GLU A 200 -11.06 -14.22 7.33
C GLU A 200 -10.29 -13.16 8.15
N GLN A 201 -9.93 -12.04 7.52
CA GLN A 201 -8.98 -11.11 8.13
C GLN A 201 -9.53 -9.72 8.33
N ILE A 202 -10.47 -9.30 7.49
CA ILE A 202 -11.05 -7.95 7.51
C ILE A 202 -12.55 -8.08 7.38
N GLU A 203 -13.30 -7.47 8.30
CA GLU A 203 -14.75 -7.50 8.32
C GLU A 203 -15.37 -6.63 7.23
N LYS A 204 -14.95 -5.36 7.13
CA LYS A 204 -15.49 -4.40 6.15
C LYS A 204 -14.77 -4.57 4.81
N ARG A 205 -15.45 -5.17 3.85
CA ARG A 205 -14.92 -5.50 2.52
C ARG A 205 -15.85 -4.96 1.44
N PHE A 206 -15.31 -4.13 0.54
CA PHE A 206 -16.07 -3.45 -0.51
C PHE A 206 -15.50 -3.75 -1.89
N SER A 207 -16.37 -4.04 -2.84
CA SER A 207 -16.01 -4.24 -4.24
C SER A 207 -16.99 -3.53 -5.15
N PHE A 208 -16.47 -2.99 -6.26
CA PHE A 208 -17.30 -2.49 -7.36
C PHE A 208 -17.77 -3.63 -8.28
N GLU A 209 -17.17 -4.81 -8.13
CA GLU A 209 -17.56 -6.03 -8.82
C GLU A 209 -18.49 -6.85 -7.93
N LYS A 210 -19.34 -7.66 -8.57
CA LYS A 210 -20.19 -8.61 -7.84
C LYS A 210 -19.34 -9.59 -7.04
N THR A 211 -19.55 -9.66 -5.73
CA THR A 211 -18.80 -10.53 -4.81
C THR A 211 -19.72 -11.20 -3.80
N LYS A 212 -19.35 -12.42 -3.36
CA LYS A 212 -20.03 -13.16 -2.29
C LYS A 212 -19.43 -12.87 -0.91
N ASP A 213 -18.18 -12.43 -0.87
CA ASP A 213 -17.38 -12.33 0.35
C ASP A 213 -17.25 -10.88 0.87
N GLY A 214 -18.06 -9.96 0.35
CA GLY A 214 -18.05 -8.56 0.75
C GLY A 214 -19.30 -7.83 0.28
N LYS A 215 -19.35 -6.52 0.50
CA LYS A 215 -20.43 -5.68 0.00
C LYS A 215 -20.09 -5.17 -1.41
N THR A 216 -20.95 -5.45 -2.39
CA THR A 216 -20.89 -4.80 -3.70
C THR A 216 -21.42 -3.39 -3.54
N VAL A 217 -20.65 -2.43 -4.03
CA VAL A 217 -20.95 -0.99 -4.02
C VAL A 217 -20.94 -0.44 -5.43
N LYS A 218 -21.72 0.60 -5.68
CA LYS A 218 -21.82 1.20 -7.03
C LYS A 218 -20.82 2.33 -7.24
N ASP A 219 -20.48 3.07 -6.19
CA ASP A 219 -19.61 4.25 -6.28
C ASP A 219 -18.83 4.48 -4.98
N TRP A 220 -17.90 5.44 -5.03
CA TRP A 220 -17.08 5.83 -3.89
C TRP A 220 -17.86 6.60 -2.82
N ASP A 221 -18.95 7.27 -3.17
CA ASP A 221 -19.78 7.99 -2.21
C ASP A 221 -20.54 7.00 -1.29
N GLU A 222 -20.95 5.83 -1.81
CA GLU A 222 -21.48 4.75 -0.99
C GLU A 222 -20.45 4.23 0.01
N ILE A 223 -19.20 4.05 -0.40
CA ILE A 223 -18.10 3.63 0.50
C ILE A 223 -17.89 4.65 1.62
N LEU A 224 -17.85 5.95 1.28
CA LEU A 224 -17.71 7.02 2.26
C LEU A 224 -18.82 6.96 3.32
N LYS A 225 -20.08 6.87 2.90
CA LYS A 225 -21.21 6.76 3.81
C LYS A 225 -21.10 5.57 4.77
N LEU A 226 -20.66 4.41 4.26
CA LEU A 226 -20.51 3.19 5.05
C LEU A 226 -19.33 3.21 6.03
N LEU A 227 -18.29 3.98 5.73
CA LEU A 227 -17.10 4.06 6.59
C LEU A 227 -17.14 5.23 7.56
N GLN A 228 -17.87 6.30 7.25
CA GLN A 228 -18.00 7.51 8.08
C GLN A 228 -19.26 7.52 8.96
N SER A 229 -20.25 6.66 8.69
CA SER A 229 -21.41 6.54 9.56
C SER A 229 -20.98 6.08 10.95
N PRO A 230 -21.31 6.80 12.03
CA PRO A 230 -21.14 6.28 13.38
C PRO A 230 -21.86 4.94 13.47
N LEU A 231 -21.22 3.95 14.08
CA LEU A 231 -21.85 2.67 14.40
C LEU A 231 -23.16 3.00 15.17
N SER A 232 -24.30 2.76 14.53
CA SER A 232 -25.56 2.76 15.25
C SER A 232 -25.45 1.66 16.30
N HIS A 233 -25.24 2.06 17.55
CA HIS A 233 -25.41 1.12 18.66
C HIS A 233 -26.81 0.53 18.54
N PRO A 234 -26.97 -0.80 18.61
CA PRO A 234 -28.28 -1.38 18.69
C PRO A 234 -28.99 -0.71 19.90
N LYS A 235 -30.16 -0.13 19.65
CA LYS A 235 -30.99 0.41 20.72
C LYS A 235 -31.10 -0.70 21.77
N ARG A 236 -30.60 -0.43 22.97
CA ARG A 236 -30.93 -1.21 24.16
C ARG A 236 -32.45 -1.20 24.23
N ASN A 237 -33.06 -2.33 24.03
CA ASN A 237 -34.46 -2.50 24.36
C ASN A 237 -34.55 -2.39 25.90
N ASP A 238 -34.94 -1.22 26.38
CA ASP A 238 -35.43 -1.07 27.74
C ASP A 238 -36.70 -1.92 27.82
N TYR A 239 -36.57 -3.14 28.27
CA TYR A 239 -37.67 -3.87 28.86
C TYR A 239 -37.96 -3.13 30.16
N SER A 240 -38.97 -2.26 30.11
CA SER A 240 -39.70 -1.83 31.31
C SER A 240 -40.31 -3.06 31.93
N ASP A 241 -39.75 -3.54 33.03
CA ASP A 241 -40.45 -4.38 33.98
C ASP A 241 -41.57 -3.52 34.60
N GLU A 242 -42.74 -3.59 33.99
CA GLU A 242 -44.00 -3.35 34.69
C GLU A 242 -44.49 -4.71 35.22
N GLY A 243 -44.46 -4.87 36.50
CA GLY A 243 -44.95 -6.08 37.16
C GLY A 243 -44.98 -5.94 38.66
N GLU A 244 -46.08 -5.38 39.15
CA GLU A 244 -46.71 -5.62 40.46
C GLU A 244 -45.87 -5.87 41.71
#